data_aedf7f70e824fa5ac695c1bebaf296aa
#
_entry.id   aedf7f70e824fa5ac695c1bebaf296aa
#
_cell.length_a   1.000
_cell.length_b   1.000
_cell.length_c   1.000
_cell.angle_alpha   90.00
_cell.angle_beta   90.00
_cell.angle_gamma   90.00
#
_symmetry.space_group_name_H-M   'P 1'
#
loop_
_entity.id
_entity.type
_entity.pdbx_description
1 polymer ?
#
loop_
_entity_poly.entity_id
_entity_poly.type
_entity_poly.pdbx_seq_one_letter_code
_entity_poly.pdbx_strand_id
1 'polypeptide(L)'
;VSFVTLGVFSWSWLEPSKGEYSFDWLDDIMDLLGEHGIAVDLATATATPPPWLTSAYPEILPVDREGHTLWPGSRQSWRPSSPLYREFALALTERLASRYHDHPALAMWHVSNEYACHNLPCYCNTCAVAFRRWLEQRHGTLEALNDAWGTAFWSQRYTSWDDILPPRITTTFANPTHVLDYSRFG
;
A
#
# COMPACT_ATOMS: atom_id res chain seq x y z
N VAL A 1 -21.40 17.00 -17.87
CA VAL A 1 -20.33 16.62 -16.92
C VAL A 1 -19.21 17.63 -17.09
N SER A 2 -18.73 18.22 -16.02
CA SER A 2 -17.65 19.23 -16.04
C SER A 2 -16.34 18.74 -15.39
N PHE A 3 -16.35 17.55 -14.78
CA PHE A 3 -15.22 16.98 -14.04
C PHE A 3 -15.31 15.45 -14.01
N VAL A 4 -14.17 14.75 -14.20
CA VAL A 4 -14.08 13.29 -14.19
C VAL A 4 -12.82 12.82 -13.51
N THR A 5 -12.88 11.68 -12.81
CA THR A 5 -11.71 10.95 -12.37
C THR A 5 -11.30 9.95 -13.43
N LEU A 6 -10.01 9.90 -13.78
CA LEU A 6 -9.48 9.09 -14.88
C LEU A 6 -8.30 8.21 -14.42
N GLY A 7 -8.27 6.97 -14.90
CA GLY A 7 -7.07 6.12 -14.85
C GLY A 7 -6.82 5.39 -13.53
N VAL A 8 -7.78 5.31 -12.58
CA VAL A 8 -7.58 4.75 -11.22
C VAL A 8 -6.95 3.35 -11.22
N PHE A 9 -7.36 2.46 -12.13
CA PHE A 9 -6.89 1.07 -12.21
C PHE A 9 -6.17 0.76 -13.53
N SER A 10 -5.50 1.75 -14.12
CA SER A 10 -4.93 1.66 -15.47
C SER A 10 -3.45 1.26 -15.50
N TRP A 11 -2.84 0.84 -14.40
CA TRP A 11 -1.40 0.54 -14.38
C TRP A 11 -0.97 -0.43 -15.50
N SER A 12 -1.70 -1.53 -15.70
CA SER A 12 -1.37 -2.51 -16.74
C SER A 12 -1.50 -1.98 -18.18
N TRP A 13 -2.26 -0.91 -18.40
CA TRP A 13 -2.34 -0.20 -19.68
C TRP A 13 -1.21 0.81 -19.86
N LEU A 14 -0.80 1.44 -18.77
CA LEU A 14 0.28 2.45 -18.77
C LEU A 14 1.66 1.81 -18.78
N GLU A 15 1.81 0.63 -18.19
CA GLU A 15 3.03 -0.17 -18.14
C GLU A 15 2.68 -1.64 -18.37
N PRO A 16 2.45 -2.06 -19.64
CA PRO A 16 2.06 -3.42 -19.99
C PRO A 16 3.13 -4.48 -19.66
N SER A 17 4.39 -4.10 -19.63
CA SER A 17 5.51 -4.90 -19.14
C SER A 17 6.53 -4.01 -18.44
N LYS A 18 7.38 -4.61 -17.61
CA LYS A 18 8.34 -3.88 -16.76
C LYS A 18 9.18 -2.87 -17.57
N GLY A 19 9.02 -1.59 -17.26
CA GLY A 19 9.77 -0.50 -17.86
C GLY A 19 9.31 -0.08 -19.26
N GLU A 20 8.31 -0.74 -19.83
CA GLU A 20 7.69 -0.38 -21.10
C GLU A 20 6.42 0.42 -20.84
N TYR A 21 6.45 1.70 -21.19
CA TYR A 21 5.33 2.61 -20.92
C TYR A 21 4.59 2.96 -22.21
N SER A 22 3.26 3.01 -22.14
CA SER A 22 2.35 3.38 -23.23
C SER A 22 1.33 4.40 -22.72
N PHE A 23 1.42 5.63 -23.22
CA PHE A 23 0.55 6.74 -22.79
C PHE A 23 -0.41 7.21 -23.89
N ASP A 24 -0.30 6.71 -25.13
CA ASP A 24 -1.02 7.23 -26.28
C ASP A 24 -2.54 7.32 -26.05
N TRP A 25 -3.14 6.24 -25.48
CA TRP A 25 -4.57 6.22 -25.17
C TRP A 25 -4.95 7.25 -24.09
N LEU A 26 -4.06 7.54 -23.16
CA LEU A 26 -4.31 8.50 -22.09
C LEU A 26 -4.14 9.93 -22.61
N ASP A 27 -3.17 10.16 -23.49
CA ASP A 27 -3.00 11.43 -24.21
C ASP A 27 -4.27 11.79 -24.97
N ASP A 28 -4.78 10.85 -25.80
CA ASP A 28 -5.99 11.04 -26.60
C ASP A 28 -7.20 11.40 -25.72
N ILE A 29 -7.36 10.74 -24.57
CA ILE A 29 -8.49 11.01 -23.65
C ILE A 29 -8.30 12.36 -22.94
N MET A 30 -7.09 12.67 -22.47
CA MET A 30 -6.80 13.95 -21.81
C MET A 30 -7.04 15.12 -22.75
N ASP A 31 -6.57 15.03 -23.99
CA ASP A 31 -6.78 16.05 -25.04
C ASP A 31 -8.28 16.21 -25.33
N LEU A 32 -9.00 15.11 -25.55
CA LEU A 32 -10.44 15.12 -25.83
C LEU A 32 -11.23 15.78 -24.70
N LEU A 33 -10.92 15.48 -23.45
CA LEU A 33 -11.58 16.08 -22.28
C LEU A 33 -11.27 17.59 -22.20
N GLY A 34 -10.02 17.97 -22.45
CA GLY A 34 -9.61 19.37 -22.51
C GLY A 34 -10.32 20.17 -23.59
N GLU A 35 -10.45 19.64 -24.81
CA GLU A 35 -11.20 20.25 -25.91
C GLU A 35 -12.68 20.50 -25.57
N HIS A 36 -13.25 19.64 -24.72
CA HIS A 36 -14.64 19.76 -24.28
C HIS A 36 -14.82 20.53 -22.97
N GLY A 37 -13.76 21.12 -22.44
CA GLY A 37 -13.78 21.90 -21.19
C GLY A 37 -14.09 21.05 -19.95
N ILE A 38 -13.75 19.76 -19.97
CA ILE A 38 -13.94 18.84 -18.86
C ILE A 38 -12.62 18.73 -18.08
N ALA A 39 -12.66 19.12 -16.82
CA ALA A 39 -11.53 19.01 -15.91
C ALA A 39 -11.29 17.57 -15.45
N VAL A 40 -10.04 17.21 -15.24
CA VAL A 40 -9.62 15.84 -14.92
C VAL A 40 -8.96 15.76 -13.54
N ASP A 41 -9.45 14.83 -12.72
CA ASP A 41 -8.77 14.26 -11.56
C ASP A 41 -7.99 13.02 -12.04
N LEU A 42 -6.69 13.21 -12.36
CA LEU A 42 -5.87 12.14 -12.93
C LEU A 42 -5.27 11.25 -11.85
N ALA A 43 -5.55 9.96 -11.91
CA ALA A 43 -5.02 9.00 -10.95
C ALA A 43 -3.56 8.64 -11.24
N THR A 44 -2.79 8.38 -10.16
CA THR A 44 -1.45 7.78 -10.25
C THR A 44 -1.47 6.33 -10.75
N ALA A 45 -2.66 5.74 -10.87
CA ALA A 45 -2.93 4.34 -11.26
C ALA A 45 -2.33 3.26 -10.35
N THR A 46 -1.76 3.66 -9.22
CA THR A 46 -1.00 2.77 -8.32
C THR A 46 -1.86 1.94 -7.37
N ALA A 47 -3.18 2.10 -7.38
CA ALA A 47 -4.08 1.38 -6.47
C ALA A 47 -4.03 -0.15 -6.64
N THR A 48 -3.73 -0.64 -7.85
CA THR A 48 -3.66 -2.08 -8.13
C THR A 48 -2.45 -2.40 -8.99
N PRO A 49 -1.49 -3.22 -8.51
CA PRO A 49 -0.34 -3.62 -9.28
C PRO A 49 -0.74 -4.47 -10.50
N PRO A 50 -0.04 -4.33 -11.64
CA PRO A 50 -0.33 -5.10 -12.84
C PRO A 50 0.07 -6.58 -12.67
N PRO A 51 -0.51 -7.50 -13.47
CA PRO A 51 -0.21 -8.93 -13.39
C PRO A 51 1.27 -9.29 -13.51
N TRP A 52 2.01 -8.59 -14.38
CA TRP A 52 3.44 -8.84 -14.52
C TRP A 52 4.23 -8.55 -13.22
N LEU A 53 3.82 -7.53 -12.47
CA LEU A 53 4.48 -7.15 -11.20
C LEU A 53 4.19 -8.19 -10.11
N THR A 54 2.94 -8.63 -9.97
CA THR A 54 2.58 -9.65 -8.96
C THR A 54 3.13 -11.03 -9.28
N SER A 55 3.28 -11.38 -10.55
CA SER A 55 3.85 -12.67 -10.96
C SER A 55 5.37 -12.72 -10.85
N ALA A 56 6.06 -11.63 -11.19
CA ALA A 56 7.52 -11.55 -11.10
C ALA A 56 8.01 -11.35 -9.64
N TYR A 57 7.19 -10.72 -8.80
CA TYR A 57 7.52 -10.33 -7.43
C TYR A 57 6.40 -10.68 -6.45
N PRO A 58 6.08 -11.97 -6.26
CA PRO A 58 4.97 -12.39 -5.38
C PRO A 58 5.14 -11.94 -3.92
N GLU A 59 6.35 -11.57 -3.52
CA GLU A 59 6.63 -10.99 -2.20
C GLU A 59 5.98 -9.63 -1.96
N ILE A 60 5.42 -8.97 -2.97
CA ILE A 60 4.62 -7.75 -2.78
C ILE A 60 3.20 -8.05 -2.29
N LEU A 61 2.73 -9.29 -2.41
CA LEU A 61 1.37 -9.66 -2.04
C LEU A 61 1.18 -9.64 -0.51
N PRO A 62 0.03 -9.17 -0.03
CA PRO A 62 -0.25 -9.13 1.40
C PRO A 62 -0.47 -10.52 1.98
N VAL A 63 -0.26 -10.63 3.29
CA VAL A 63 -0.50 -11.85 4.08
C VAL A 63 -1.54 -11.55 5.13
N ASP A 64 -2.60 -12.35 5.20
CA ASP A 64 -3.67 -12.21 6.17
C ASP A 64 -3.26 -12.61 7.58
N ARG A 65 -4.19 -12.49 8.54
CA ARG A 65 -3.98 -12.83 9.94
C ARG A 65 -3.78 -14.34 10.16
N GLU A 66 -4.31 -15.17 9.28
CA GLU A 66 -4.18 -16.63 9.27
C GLU A 66 -2.82 -17.08 8.71
N GLY A 67 -2.12 -16.20 8.00
CA GLY A 67 -0.83 -16.48 7.38
C GLY A 67 -0.93 -16.85 5.90
N HIS A 68 -2.12 -16.73 5.29
CA HIS A 68 -2.30 -16.98 3.87
C HIS A 68 -1.88 -15.76 3.06
N THR A 69 -1.21 -15.99 1.93
CA THR A 69 -0.97 -14.93 0.95
C THR A 69 -2.28 -14.61 0.23
N LEU A 70 -2.68 -13.34 0.24
CA LEU A 70 -3.83 -12.87 -0.53
C LEU A 70 -3.44 -12.75 -1.99
N TRP A 71 -4.20 -13.42 -2.84
CA TRP A 71 -3.88 -13.58 -4.26
C TRP A 71 -4.26 -12.34 -5.07
N PRO A 72 -3.58 -12.04 -6.20
CA PRO A 72 -3.96 -10.96 -7.09
C PRO A 72 -5.24 -11.32 -7.86
N GLY A 73 -5.86 -10.32 -8.50
CA GLY A 73 -7.11 -10.48 -9.26
C GLY A 73 -8.27 -9.65 -8.71
N SER A 74 -7.98 -8.85 -7.70
CA SER A 74 -8.85 -7.82 -7.14
C SER A 74 -8.05 -6.52 -6.99
N ARG A 75 -8.69 -5.44 -6.51
CA ARG A 75 -8.00 -4.18 -6.26
C ARG A 75 -7.16 -4.24 -4.98
N GLN A 76 -6.11 -3.41 -4.92
CA GLN A 76 -5.25 -3.21 -3.75
C GLN A 76 -4.52 -4.48 -3.26
N SER A 77 -4.08 -5.34 -4.19
CA SER A 77 -3.34 -6.58 -3.88
C SER A 77 -1.85 -6.30 -3.66
N TRP A 78 -1.51 -5.49 -2.68
CA TRP A 78 -0.13 -5.14 -2.33
C TRP A 78 0.04 -4.91 -0.83
N ARG A 79 1.24 -5.22 -0.29
CA ARG A 79 1.53 -4.99 1.12
C ARG A 79 1.99 -3.54 1.35
N PRO A 80 1.43 -2.84 2.36
CA PRO A 80 1.71 -1.42 2.60
C PRO A 80 3.19 -1.09 2.85
N SER A 81 3.92 -1.98 3.53
CA SER A 81 5.33 -1.78 3.87
C SER A 81 6.31 -2.33 2.82
N SER A 82 5.88 -2.68 1.60
CA SER A 82 6.76 -3.21 0.56
C SER A 82 7.64 -2.11 -0.05
N PRO A 83 8.97 -2.15 0.13
CA PRO A 83 9.85 -1.20 -0.55
C PRO A 83 9.84 -1.39 -2.06
N LEU A 84 9.71 -2.63 -2.52
CA LEU A 84 9.69 -2.97 -3.94
C LEU A 84 8.42 -2.44 -4.63
N TYR A 85 7.23 -2.65 -4.03
CA TYR A 85 6.01 -2.05 -4.56
C TYR A 85 6.12 -0.52 -4.63
N ARG A 86 6.66 0.09 -3.57
CA ARG A 86 6.87 1.54 -3.52
C ARG A 86 7.79 2.03 -4.64
N GLU A 87 8.87 1.31 -4.94
CA GLU A 87 9.80 1.64 -6.04
C GLU A 87 9.06 1.70 -7.38
N PHE A 88 8.31 0.66 -7.73
CA PHE A 88 7.55 0.63 -8.99
C PHE A 88 6.42 1.67 -9.03
N ALA A 89 5.69 1.85 -7.92
CA ALA A 89 4.63 2.84 -7.84
C ALA A 89 5.15 4.27 -8.00
N LEU A 90 6.30 4.59 -7.41
CA LEU A 90 6.95 5.90 -7.57
C LEU A 90 7.45 6.10 -9.00
N ALA A 91 8.04 5.08 -9.63
CA ALA A 91 8.51 5.17 -11.01
C ALA A 91 7.36 5.48 -11.98
N LEU A 92 6.21 4.81 -11.85
CA LEU A 92 5.02 5.11 -12.65
C LEU A 92 4.50 6.53 -12.36
N THR A 93 4.39 6.89 -11.08
CA THR A 93 3.89 8.21 -10.67
C THR A 93 4.76 9.34 -11.23
N GLU A 94 6.09 9.19 -11.20
CA GLU A 94 7.03 10.14 -11.76
C GLU A 94 6.82 10.33 -13.28
N ARG A 95 6.60 9.22 -14.02
CA ARG A 95 6.31 9.27 -15.45
C ARG A 95 5.02 10.02 -15.74
N LEU A 96 3.94 9.71 -15.02
CA LEU A 96 2.66 10.40 -15.15
C LEU A 96 2.78 11.89 -14.81
N ALA A 97 3.40 12.20 -13.67
CA ALA A 97 3.58 13.58 -13.25
C ALA A 97 4.40 14.38 -14.24
N SER A 98 5.54 13.84 -14.72
CA SER A 98 6.39 14.51 -15.71
C SER A 98 5.68 14.77 -17.04
N ARG A 99 4.73 13.89 -17.43
CA ARG A 99 4.01 14.02 -18.70
C ARG A 99 2.83 14.99 -18.62
N TYR A 100 2.08 14.98 -17.51
CA TYR A 100 0.76 15.65 -17.47
C TYR A 100 0.68 16.86 -16.53
N HIS A 101 1.74 17.21 -15.78
CA HIS A 101 1.68 18.30 -14.78
C HIS A 101 1.22 19.65 -15.35
N ASP A 102 1.52 19.94 -16.63
CA ASP A 102 1.12 21.17 -17.30
C ASP A 102 -0.05 20.98 -18.28
N HIS A 103 -0.71 19.80 -18.25
CA HIS A 103 -1.81 19.53 -19.17
C HIS A 103 -3.04 20.38 -18.84
N PRO A 104 -3.64 21.11 -19.82
CA PRO A 104 -4.70 22.07 -19.56
C PRO A 104 -5.98 21.47 -18.96
N ALA A 105 -6.25 20.17 -19.20
CA ALA A 105 -7.38 19.47 -18.60
C ALA A 105 -7.10 19.02 -17.15
N LEU A 106 -5.84 18.93 -16.71
CA LEU A 106 -5.49 18.48 -15.38
C LEU A 106 -5.92 19.50 -14.32
N ALA A 107 -6.82 19.12 -13.43
CA ALA A 107 -7.29 19.95 -12.32
C ALA A 107 -6.73 19.47 -10.96
N MET A 108 -6.55 18.17 -10.78
CA MET A 108 -6.01 17.59 -9.56
C MET A 108 -5.45 16.18 -9.79
N TRP A 109 -4.75 15.65 -8.77
CA TRP A 109 -4.21 14.30 -8.75
C TRP A 109 -4.99 13.41 -7.78
N HIS A 110 -5.47 12.27 -8.28
CA HIS A 110 -6.00 11.18 -7.47
C HIS A 110 -4.84 10.28 -7.02
N VAL A 111 -4.26 10.59 -5.86
CA VAL A 111 -2.99 9.97 -5.41
C VAL A 111 -3.11 8.47 -5.14
N SER A 112 -4.26 8.04 -4.62
CA SER A 112 -4.58 6.61 -4.45
C SER A 112 -6.08 6.43 -4.34
N ASN A 113 -6.55 5.20 -4.57
CA ASN A 113 -7.96 4.90 -4.45
C ASN A 113 -8.29 4.30 -3.07
N GLU A 114 -9.22 4.92 -2.35
CA GLU A 114 -9.84 4.38 -1.13
C GLU A 114 -8.81 3.85 -0.10
N TYR A 115 -7.98 4.72 0.45
CA TYR A 115 -7.03 4.37 1.51
C TYR A 115 -7.70 3.55 2.62
N ALA A 116 -7.05 2.45 3.04
CA ALA A 116 -7.53 1.50 4.04
C ALA A 116 -8.87 0.79 3.73
N CYS A 117 -9.46 1.02 2.55
CA CYS A 117 -10.61 0.26 2.08
C CYS A 117 -10.12 -0.97 1.31
N HIS A 118 -10.51 -2.17 1.70
CA HIS A 118 -10.06 -3.45 1.12
C HIS A 118 -8.55 -3.75 1.25
N ASN A 119 -7.77 -2.87 1.84
CA ASN A 119 -6.37 -3.09 2.16
C ASN A 119 -6.26 -3.47 3.65
N LEU A 120 -6.38 -4.74 3.94
CA LEU A 120 -6.28 -5.27 5.30
C LEU A 120 -4.85 -5.14 5.83
N PRO A 121 -4.65 -5.04 7.16
CA PRO A 121 -3.33 -5.12 7.75
C PRO A 121 -2.57 -6.36 7.26
N CYS A 122 -1.32 -6.18 6.83
CA CYS A 122 -0.51 -7.27 6.28
C CYS A 122 0.42 -7.85 7.35
N TYR A 123 0.28 -9.13 7.65
CA TYR A 123 0.99 -9.85 8.71
C TYR A 123 2.28 -10.55 8.25
N CYS A 124 2.94 -10.05 7.22
CA CYS A 124 4.19 -10.60 6.69
C CYS A 124 5.43 -10.11 7.46
N ASN A 125 6.58 -10.73 7.16
CA ASN A 125 7.86 -10.36 7.80
C ASN A 125 8.30 -8.93 7.49
N THR A 126 8.04 -8.41 6.28
CA THR A 126 8.36 -7.01 5.93
C THR A 126 7.57 -6.04 6.80
N CYS A 127 6.26 -6.31 6.99
CA CYS A 127 5.43 -5.51 7.88
C CYS A 127 5.83 -5.68 9.36
N ALA A 128 6.32 -6.86 9.76
CA ALA A 128 6.88 -7.06 11.10
C ALA A 128 8.07 -6.13 11.38
N VAL A 129 9.01 -6.02 10.43
CA VAL A 129 10.16 -5.10 10.57
C VAL A 129 9.70 -3.64 10.66
N ALA A 130 8.75 -3.23 9.82
CA ALA A 130 8.21 -1.87 9.86
C ALA A 130 7.46 -1.59 11.17
N PHE A 131 6.69 -2.55 11.67
CA PHE A 131 5.98 -2.46 12.93
C PHE A 131 6.92 -2.32 14.13
N ARG A 132 8.02 -3.08 14.19
CA ARG A 132 9.04 -2.94 15.24
C ARG A 132 9.63 -1.54 15.29
N ARG A 133 9.99 -0.97 14.15
CA ARG A 133 10.49 0.41 14.05
C ARG A 133 9.46 1.43 14.54
N TRP A 134 8.19 1.23 14.20
CA TRP A 134 7.11 2.06 14.69
C TRP A 134 6.95 1.95 16.22
N LEU A 135 7.06 0.74 16.78
CA LEU A 135 7.01 0.51 18.24
C LEU A 135 8.19 1.16 18.95
N GLU A 136 9.41 1.06 18.41
CA GLU A 136 10.60 1.75 18.94
C GLU A 136 10.38 3.26 19.01
N GLN A 137 9.84 3.85 17.95
CA GLN A 137 9.52 5.28 17.93
C GLN A 137 8.43 5.65 18.94
N ARG A 138 7.45 4.78 19.13
CA ARG A 138 6.30 5.02 20.01
C ARG A 138 6.62 4.85 21.48
N HIS A 139 7.33 3.79 21.85
CA HIS A 139 7.58 3.39 23.24
C HIS A 139 8.99 3.74 23.74
N GLY A 140 9.94 3.95 22.85
CA GLY A 140 11.33 4.30 23.16
C GLY A 140 12.17 3.11 23.65
N THR A 141 11.69 2.37 24.64
CA THR A 141 12.39 1.20 25.20
C THR A 141 11.51 -0.04 25.31
N LEU A 142 12.15 -1.22 25.36
CA LEU A 142 11.45 -2.50 25.56
C LEU A 142 10.76 -2.56 26.94
N GLU A 143 11.34 -1.94 27.98
CA GLU A 143 10.74 -1.85 29.29
C GLU A 143 9.40 -1.10 29.23
N ALA A 144 9.40 0.08 28.58
CA ALA A 144 8.18 0.88 28.42
C ALA A 144 7.12 0.15 27.59
N LEU A 145 7.52 -0.57 26.54
CA LEU A 145 6.61 -1.41 25.76
C LEU A 145 6.04 -2.55 26.62
N ASN A 146 6.90 -3.27 27.34
CA ASN A 146 6.49 -4.39 28.19
C ASN A 146 5.48 -3.94 29.27
N ASP A 147 5.72 -2.79 29.88
CA ASP A 147 4.81 -2.21 30.87
C ASP A 147 3.48 -1.79 30.24
N ALA A 148 3.53 -1.09 29.09
CA ALA A 148 2.33 -0.66 28.37
C ALA A 148 1.47 -1.82 27.88
N TRP A 149 2.08 -2.94 27.49
CA TRP A 149 1.39 -4.13 27.01
C TRP A 149 1.03 -5.13 28.12
N GLY A 150 1.58 -4.98 29.33
CA GLY A 150 1.35 -5.91 30.44
C GLY A 150 1.91 -7.30 30.15
N THR A 151 3.10 -7.38 29.57
CA THR A 151 3.68 -8.63 29.02
C THR A 151 4.18 -9.64 30.08
N ALA A 152 4.06 -9.32 31.36
CA ALA A 152 4.34 -10.29 32.44
C ALA A 152 3.38 -11.51 32.41
N PHE A 153 2.23 -11.35 31.73
CA PHE A 153 1.21 -12.37 31.61
C PHE A 153 1.55 -13.37 30.49
N TRP A 154 1.40 -14.67 30.72
CA TRP A 154 1.67 -15.76 29.79
C TRP A 154 3.07 -15.74 29.17
N SER A 155 4.09 -15.36 29.93
CA SER A 155 5.48 -15.30 29.45
C SER A 155 5.68 -14.48 28.18
N GLN A 156 4.96 -13.38 28.04
CA GLN A 156 5.03 -12.53 26.84
C GLN A 156 6.10 -11.43 26.95
N ARG A 157 6.89 -11.36 28.03
CA ARG A 157 7.91 -10.33 28.20
C ARG A 157 8.97 -10.39 27.11
N TYR A 158 9.10 -9.31 26.36
CA TYR A 158 10.09 -9.15 25.29
C TYR A 158 11.43 -8.69 25.85
N THR A 159 12.51 -9.27 25.35
CA THR A 159 13.90 -8.90 25.64
C THR A 159 14.66 -8.42 24.40
N SER A 160 14.07 -8.62 23.21
CA SER A 160 14.55 -8.08 21.95
C SER A 160 13.35 -7.55 21.14
N TRP A 161 13.56 -6.46 20.41
CA TRP A 161 12.58 -5.99 19.43
C TRP A 161 12.31 -7.04 18.36
N ASP A 162 13.30 -7.86 18.01
CA ASP A 162 13.19 -8.91 16.99
C ASP A 162 12.24 -10.04 17.38
N ASP A 163 11.95 -10.22 18.66
CA ASP A 163 11.00 -11.21 19.15
C ASP A 163 9.52 -10.79 18.92
N ILE A 164 9.28 -9.51 18.61
CA ILE A 164 7.92 -9.01 18.39
C ILE A 164 7.46 -9.36 16.98
N LEU A 165 6.40 -10.15 16.90
CA LEU A 165 5.75 -10.58 15.65
C LEU A 165 4.40 -9.88 15.48
N PRO A 166 3.88 -9.74 14.25
CA PRO A 166 2.50 -9.28 14.03
C PRO A 166 1.50 -10.18 14.78
N PRO A 167 0.41 -9.61 15.35
CA PRO A 167 -0.56 -10.36 16.16
C PRO A 167 -1.48 -11.23 15.30
N ARG A 168 -0.96 -12.37 14.84
CA ARG A 168 -1.72 -13.39 14.10
C ARG A 168 -2.69 -14.12 15.02
N ILE A 169 -3.35 -15.17 14.51
CA ILE A 169 -4.22 -16.04 15.28
C ILE A 169 -3.39 -16.77 16.36
N THR A 170 -3.91 -16.76 17.57
CA THR A 170 -3.36 -17.46 18.75
C THR A 170 -4.30 -18.56 19.20
N THR A 171 -3.82 -19.46 20.05
CA THR A 171 -4.61 -20.59 20.59
C THR A 171 -5.82 -20.16 21.44
N THR A 172 -5.76 -18.96 22.01
CA THR A 172 -6.86 -18.37 22.76
C THR A 172 -7.14 -16.96 22.25
N PHE A 173 -6.72 -15.92 22.95
CA PHE A 173 -6.82 -14.54 22.49
C PHE A 173 -5.46 -13.86 22.55
N ALA A 174 -5.17 -13.03 21.55
CA ALA A 174 -3.94 -12.24 21.52
C ALA A 174 -4.00 -11.13 22.58
N ASN A 175 -2.82 -10.62 22.98
CA ASN A 175 -2.72 -9.47 23.86
C ASN A 175 -3.47 -8.27 23.24
N PRO A 176 -4.50 -7.70 23.90
CA PRO A 176 -5.33 -6.65 23.31
C PRO A 176 -4.55 -5.39 22.96
N THR A 177 -3.54 -5.03 23.77
CA THR A 177 -2.73 -3.83 23.55
C THR A 177 -1.80 -4.01 22.34
N HIS A 178 -1.26 -5.22 22.16
CA HIS A 178 -0.49 -5.57 20.95
C HIS A 178 -1.36 -5.45 19.69
N VAL A 179 -2.58 -6.01 19.71
CA VAL A 179 -3.54 -5.90 18.60
C VAL A 179 -3.89 -4.44 18.32
N LEU A 180 -4.12 -3.65 19.37
CA LEU A 180 -4.44 -2.23 19.25
C LEU A 180 -3.29 -1.44 18.63
N ASP A 181 -2.05 -1.68 19.03
CA ASP A 181 -0.90 -1.01 18.46
C ASP A 181 -0.66 -1.44 17.01
N TYR A 182 -0.91 -2.71 16.67
CA TYR A 182 -0.86 -3.15 15.27
C TYR A 182 -1.93 -2.48 14.39
N SER A 183 -3.13 -2.28 14.93
CA SER A 183 -4.20 -1.54 14.23
C SER A 183 -3.90 -0.03 14.08
N ARG A 184 -3.06 0.53 14.94
CA ARG A 184 -2.61 1.94 14.83
C ARG A 184 -1.45 2.13 13.87
N PHE A 185 -0.68 1.07 13.68
CA PHE A 185 0.43 1.03 12.74
C PHE A 185 -0.06 0.90 11.28
N GLY A 186 -1.13 0.12 11.02
CA GLY A 186 -1.67 -0.25 9.71
C GLY A 186 -2.53 0.78 8.99
#